data_8a830e796cb1f4f9e717c4c287e4d07a
#
_entry.id   8a830e796cb1f4f9e717c4c287e4d07a
#
_cell.length_a   1.000
_cell.length_b   1.000
_cell.length_c   1.000
_cell.angle_alpha   90.00
_cell.angle_beta   90.00
_cell.angle_gamma   90.00
#
_symmetry.space_group_name_H-M   'P 1'
#
loop_
_entity.id
_entity.type
_entity.pdbx_description
1 polymer ?
#
loop_
_entity_poly.entity_id
_entity_poly.type
_entity_poly.pdbx_seq_one_letter_code
_entity_poly.pdbx_strand_id
1 'polypeptide(L)'
;MCYCCDDTDEAVDFLENVLDMREVMRNPLHPSDGSLLGIDGEIVSGAAFVYDKRGPRTSPSVEVQEWVSPTVIGTPMRDATHVGMQSLGVAVPDLADTLKRMMAANCTIVADGRTDWTDRWVTVADPTGTLFDMFEDATIPVGESRMRHLRITITDLETSLPWYRGIGFEEVARHEWTSGAHVGVEQADA
;
A
#
# COMPACT_ATOMS: atom_id res chain seq x y z
N MET A 1 -2.20 6.94 -4.09
CA MET A 1 -2.18 5.55 -4.55
C MET A 1 -3.58 4.99 -4.47
N CYS A 2 -3.97 4.17 -5.46
CA CYS A 2 -5.29 3.53 -5.48
C CYS A 2 -5.14 2.02 -5.29
N TYR A 3 -6.01 1.39 -4.51
CA TYR A 3 -6.21 -0.04 -4.49
C TYR A 3 -7.71 -0.38 -4.45
N CYS A 4 -8.07 -1.52 -5.05
CA CYS A 4 -9.44 -1.98 -5.04
C CYS A 4 -9.76 -2.73 -3.74
N CYS A 5 -11.00 -2.58 -3.29
CA CYS A 5 -11.57 -3.31 -2.16
C CYS A 5 -12.96 -3.84 -2.52
N ASP A 6 -13.47 -4.76 -1.73
CA ASP A 6 -14.81 -5.31 -1.89
C ASP A 6 -15.87 -4.45 -1.20
N ASP A 7 -15.45 -3.66 -0.19
CA ASP A 7 -16.29 -2.77 0.60
C ASP A 7 -15.49 -1.55 1.06
N THR A 8 -15.90 -0.36 0.63
CA THR A 8 -15.21 0.89 0.96
C THR A 8 -15.27 1.21 2.46
N ASP A 9 -16.39 0.91 3.14
CA ASP A 9 -16.54 1.21 4.56
C ASP A 9 -15.62 0.34 5.40
N GLU A 10 -15.53 -0.96 5.14
CA GLU A 10 -14.60 -1.87 5.82
C GLU A 10 -13.14 -1.47 5.61
N ALA A 11 -12.78 -1.09 4.38
CA ALA A 11 -11.42 -0.66 4.08
C ALA A 11 -11.05 0.68 4.73
N VAL A 12 -11.98 1.64 4.78
CA VAL A 12 -11.78 2.92 5.49
C VAL A 12 -11.69 2.68 7.00
N ASP A 13 -12.57 1.87 7.58
CA ASP A 13 -12.52 1.51 8.99
C ASP A 13 -11.18 0.87 9.39
N PHE A 14 -10.61 0.01 8.52
CA PHE A 14 -9.28 -0.53 8.73
C PHE A 14 -8.21 0.57 8.74
N LEU A 15 -8.20 1.44 7.73
CA LEU A 15 -7.20 2.52 7.65
C LEU A 15 -7.32 3.51 8.82
N GLU A 16 -8.52 3.83 9.28
CA GLU A 16 -8.74 4.76 10.38
C GLU A 16 -8.43 4.14 11.74
N ASN A 17 -8.96 2.94 12.03
CA ASN A 17 -8.88 2.34 13.37
C ASN A 17 -7.60 1.54 13.60
N VAL A 18 -6.96 1.02 12.54
CA VAL A 18 -5.73 0.22 12.66
C VAL A 18 -4.50 1.04 12.33
N LEU A 19 -4.55 1.91 11.31
CA LEU A 19 -3.42 2.70 10.84
C LEU A 19 -3.49 4.19 11.23
N ASP A 20 -4.46 4.59 12.06
CA ASP A 20 -4.61 5.97 12.56
C ASP A 20 -4.65 7.04 11.44
N MET A 21 -5.18 6.65 10.27
CA MET A 21 -5.41 7.55 9.13
C MET A 21 -6.75 8.27 9.26
N ARG A 22 -7.16 9.03 8.25
CA ARG A 22 -8.44 9.72 8.23
C ARG A 22 -9.02 9.84 6.84
N GLU A 23 -10.28 9.46 6.66
CA GLU A 23 -11.05 9.80 5.46
C GLU A 23 -11.24 11.33 5.37
N VAL A 24 -11.04 11.87 4.18
CA VAL A 24 -11.19 13.31 3.91
C VAL A 24 -12.24 13.57 2.82
N MET A 25 -12.38 12.65 1.89
CA MET A 25 -13.33 12.79 0.79
C MET A 25 -13.85 11.42 0.37
N ARG A 26 -15.13 11.38 0.01
CA ARG A 26 -15.77 10.18 -0.53
C ARG A 26 -16.54 10.51 -1.80
N ASN A 27 -16.38 9.66 -2.79
CA ASN A 27 -17.25 9.59 -3.95
C ASN A 27 -18.09 8.31 -3.79
N PRO A 28 -19.40 8.43 -3.50
CA PRO A 28 -20.25 7.27 -3.25
C PRO A 28 -20.39 6.43 -4.53
N LEU A 29 -20.78 5.17 -4.36
CA LEU A 29 -21.12 4.29 -5.47
C LEU A 29 -22.13 4.96 -6.42
N HIS A 30 -21.78 5.09 -7.69
CA HIS A 30 -22.64 5.66 -8.71
C HIS A 30 -22.33 5.09 -10.10
N PRO A 31 -23.31 5.02 -10.99
CA PRO A 31 -23.08 4.66 -12.38
C PRO A 31 -22.35 5.80 -13.12
N SER A 32 -21.41 5.43 -13.99
CA SER A 32 -20.68 6.37 -14.86
C SER A 32 -20.27 5.69 -16.17
N ASP A 33 -19.81 6.48 -17.15
CA ASP A 33 -19.30 5.96 -18.42
C ASP A 33 -17.88 5.38 -18.22
N GLY A 34 -17.69 4.10 -18.58
CA GLY A 34 -16.42 3.39 -18.46
C GLY A 34 -15.39 3.72 -19.54
N SER A 35 -15.75 4.47 -20.57
CA SER A 35 -14.92 4.68 -21.77
C SER A 35 -13.54 5.27 -21.48
N LEU A 36 -13.43 6.14 -20.47
CA LEU A 36 -12.13 6.71 -20.02
C LEU A 36 -11.17 5.66 -19.46
N LEU A 37 -11.70 4.54 -18.99
CA LEU A 37 -10.94 3.39 -18.47
C LEU A 37 -10.78 2.28 -19.50
N GLY A 38 -11.25 2.49 -20.73
CA GLY A 38 -11.26 1.47 -21.78
C GLY A 38 -12.29 0.37 -21.56
N ILE A 39 -13.31 0.63 -20.77
CA ILE A 39 -14.41 -0.30 -20.49
C ILE A 39 -15.63 0.16 -21.29
N ASP A 40 -16.17 -0.75 -22.12
CA ASP A 40 -17.37 -0.47 -22.91
C ASP A 40 -18.62 -0.48 -22.00
N GLY A 41 -19.36 0.63 -22.03
CA GLY A 41 -20.64 0.77 -21.33
C GLY A 41 -20.54 1.41 -19.95
N GLU A 42 -21.57 1.15 -19.13
CA GLU A 42 -21.71 1.72 -17.80
C GLU A 42 -20.90 0.92 -16.78
N ILE A 43 -20.17 1.64 -15.93
CA ILE A 43 -19.50 1.11 -14.74
C ILE A 43 -20.22 1.61 -13.49
N VAL A 44 -20.13 0.85 -12.39
CA VAL A 44 -20.58 1.27 -11.05
C VAL A 44 -19.42 1.10 -10.09
N SER A 45 -18.91 2.22 -9.62
CA SER A 45 -17.80 2.27 -8.67
C SER A 45 -17.94 3.44 -7.70
N GLY A 46 -17.22 3.36 -6.61
CA GLY A 46 -17.06 4.44 -5.64
C GLY A 46 -15.68 4.46 -5.07
N ALA A 47 -15.28 5.55 -4.41
CA ALA A 47 -13.96 5.65 -3.80
C ALA A 47 -13.98 6.52 -2.54
N ALA A 48 -13.10 6.19 -1.60
CA ALA A 48 -12.76 7.04 -0.48
C ALA A 48 -11.29 7.47 -0.56
N PHE A 49 -11.01 8.71 -0.17
CA PHE A 49 -9.65 9.25 -0.13
C PHE A 49 -9.22 9.42 1.33
N VAL A 50 -8.30 8.58 1.74
CA VAL A 50 -7.79 8.50 3.11
C VAL A 50 -6.37 9.06 3.16
N TYR A 51 -6.06 9.83 4.20
CA TYR A 51 -4.78 10.49 4.39
C TYR A 51 -4.25 10.19 5.79
N ASP A 52 -2.94 10.28 5.98
CA ASP A 52 -2.42 10.41 7.33
C ASP A 52 -2.82 11.76 7.96
N LYS A 53 -2.67 11.90 9.28
CA LYS A 53 -3.20 13.07 10.02
C LYS A 53 -2.58 14.42 9.65
N ARG A 54 -1.53 14.45 8.81
CA ARG A 54 -1.01 15.70 8.24
C ARG A 54 -1.96 16.32 7.20
N GLY A 55 -2.84 15.50 6.64
CA GLY A 55 -3.88 15.92 5.72
C GLY A 55 -3.42 16.11 4.27
N PRO A 56 -4.35 16.49 3.36
CA PRO A 56 -4.17 16.40 1.91
C PRO A 56 -3.14 17.36 1.31
N ARG A 57 -2.64 18.33 2.08
CA ARG A 57 -1.59 19.24 1.61
C ARG A 57 -0.17 18.71 1.85
N THR A 58 -0.02 17.68 2.68
CA THR A 58 1.29 17.20 3.15
C THR A 58 1.44 15.70 2.97
N SER A 59 0.34 14.95 3.07
CA SER A 59 0.32 13.51 2.92
C SER A 59 -0.13 13.11 1.52
N PRO A 60 0.46 12.07 0.92
CA PRO A 60 -0.18 11.41 -0.22
C PRO A 60 -1.49 10.76 0.21
N SER A 61 -2.44 10.62 -0.72
CA SER A 61 -3.68 9.90 -0.47
C SER A 61 -3.53 8.41 -0.70
N VAL A 62 -4.28 7.64 0.09
CA VAL A 62 -4.72 6.30 -0.27
C VAL A 62 -6.14 6.45 -0.83
N GLU A 63 -6.32 6.12 -2.10
CA GLU A 63 -7.63 5.99 -2.71
C GLU A 63 -8.06 4.54 -2.60
N VAL A 64 -9.13 4.32 -1.88
CA VAL A 64 -9.76 3.00 -1.71
C VAL A 64 -10.94 2.96 -2.67
N GLN A 65 -10.92 2.03 -3.63
CA GLN A 65 -11.91 1.99 -4.70
C GLN A 65 -12.68 0.67 -4.70
N GLU A 66 -14.01 0.79 -4.61
CA GLU A 66 -14.95 -0.31 -4.70
C GLU A 66 -15.52 -0.39 -6.12
N TRP A 67 -15.60 -1.60 -6.66
CA TRP A 67 -16.18 -1.90 -7.96
C TRP A 67 -17.35 -2.86 -7.81
N VAL A 68 -18.52 -2.42 -8.28
CA VAL A 68 -19.72 -3.27 -8.36
C VAL A 68 -19.92 -3.80 -9.78
N SER A 69 -19.67 -2.95 -10.79
CA SER A 69 -19.72 -3.32 -12.20
C SER A 69 -18.60 -2.62 -12.97
N PRO A 70 -17.78 -3.34 -13.75
CA PRO A 70 -17.72 -4.81 -13.84
C PRO A 70 -17.29 -5.44 -12.52
N THR A 71 -17.69 -6.69 -12.29
CA THR A 71 -17.24 -7.44 -11.11
C THR A 71 -15.72 -7.63 -11.15
N VAL A 72 -15.07 -7.38 -10.02
CA VAL A 72 -13.64 -7.63 -9.85
C VAL A 72 -13.36 -9.13 -9.93
N ILE A 73 -12.34 -9.51 -10.68
CA ILE A 73 -11.90 -10.89 -10.85
C ILE A 73 -10.45 -11.06 -10.45
N GLY A 74 -10.10 -12.23 -9.93
CA GLY A 74 -8.74 -12.56 -9.49
C GLY A 74 -8.52 -12.25 -8.01
N THR A 75 -7.27 -12.36 -7.59
CA THR A 75 -6.81 -12.08 -6.22
C THR A 75 -5.57 -11.19 -6.26
N PRO A 76 -5.35 -10.34 -5.27
CA PRO A 76 -4.13 -9.55 -5.17
C PRO A 76 -2.88 -10.43 -5.22
N MET A 77 -1.89 -10.01 -6.00
CA MET A 77 -0.63 -10.72 -6.10
C MET A 77 0.22 -10.41 -4.86
N ARG A 78 0.59 -11.47 -4.11
CA ARG A 78 1.41 -11.36 -2.88
C ARG A 78 2.88 -11.72 -3.10
N ASP A 79 3.24 -12.13 -4.29
CA ASP A 79 4.60 -12.50 -4.64
C ASP A 79 5.41 -11.24 -4.98
N ALA A 80 6.39 -10.92 -4.13
CA ALA A 80 7.23 -9.74 -4.28
C ALA A 80 8.11 -9.77 -5.54
N THR A 81 8.26 -10.90 -6.22
CA THR A 81 8.98 -11.02 -7.51
C THR A 81 8.11 -10.64 -8.71
N HIS A 82 6.81 -10.51 -8.52
CA HIS A 82 5.89 -10.11 -9.58
C HIS A 82 6.04 -8.62 -9.92
N VAL A 83 6.11 -8.31 -11.21
CA VAL A 83 6.26 -6.92 -11.69
C VAL A 83 4.99 -6.13 -11.43
N GLY A 84 5.12 -4.93 -10.88
CA GLY A 84 4.02 -4.01 -10.60
C GLY A 84 4.07 -3.38 -9.21
N MET A 85 3.00 -2.72 -8.84
CA MET A 85 2.83 -2.13 -7.52
C MET A 85 2.62 -3.25 -6.50
N GLN A 86 3.40 -3.22 -5.42
CA GLN A 86 3.44 -4.30 -4.43
C GLN A 86 2.79 -3.92 -3.11
N SER A 87 3.22 -2.83 -2.51
CA SER A 87 2.80 -2.48 -1.16
C SER A 87 2.82 -0.98 -0.89
N LEU A 88 2.08 -0.60 0.14
CA LEU A 88 2.08 0.71 0.77
C LEU A 88 3.03 0.73 1.95
N GLY A 89 4.00 1.62 1.96
CA GLY A 89 4.89 1.80 3.10
C GLY A 89 4.32 2.77 4.12
N VAL A 90 4.14 2.30 5.35
CA VAL A 90 3.57 3.07 6.47
C VAL A 90 4.51 3.01 7.68
N ALA A 91 4.93 4.18 8.13
CA ALA A 91 5.66 4.32 9.38
C ALA A 91 4.70 4.62 10.53
N VAL A 92 4.95 3.99 11.67
CA VAL A 92 4.14 4.09 12.90
C VAL A 92 5.02 4.34 14.12
N PRO A 93 4.50 4.99 15.17
CA PRO A 93 5.31 5.29 16.36
C PRO A 93 5.66 4.05 17.20
N ASP A 94 4.83 3.02 17.15
CA ASP A 94 5.00 1.74 17.85
C ASP A 94 4.56 0.61 16.91
N LEU A 95 5.57 -0.06 16.33
CA LEU A 95 5.33 -1.15 15.39
C LEU A 95 4.69 -2.36 16.08
N ALA A 96 5.08 -2.66 17.32
CA ALA A 96 4.58 -3.82 18.03
C ALA A 96 3.09 -3.67 18.36
N ASP A 97 2.65 -2.50 18.82
CA ASP A 97 1.23 -2.21 19.07
C ASP A 97 0.43 -2.22 17.77
N THR A 98 0.94 -1.60 16.71
CA THR A 98 0.26 -1.58 15.41
C THR A 98 0.10 -2.98 14.83
N LEU A 99 1.13 -3.82 14.87
CA LEU A 99 1.04 -5.21 14.43
C LEU A 99 -0.01 -6.00 15.24
N LYS A 100 -0.11 -5.76 16.55
CA LYS A 100 -1.15 -6.38 17.38
C LYS A 100 -2.55 -5.97 16.92
N ARG A 101 -2.76 -4.68 16.60
CA ARG A 101 -4.06 -4.20 16.06
C ARG A 101 -4.33 -4.82 14.68
N MET A 102 -3.32 -4.89 13.81
CA MET A 102 -3.45 -5.53 12.50
C MET A 102 -3.83 -7.01 12.61
N MET A 103 -3.19 -7.77 13.51
CA MET A 103 -3.55 -9.18 13.73
C MET A 103 -4.97 -9.33 14.29
N ALA A 104 -5.42 -8.43 15.16
CA ALA A 104 -6.80 -8.40 15.64
C ALA A 104 -7.81 -8.07 14.54
N ALA A 105 -7.38 -7.38 13.50
CA ALA A 105 -8.16 -7.09 12.28
C ALA A 105 -8.00 -8.16 11.17
N ASN A 106 -7.56 -9.39 11.55
CA ASN A 106 -7.36 -10.53 10.64
C ASN A 106 -6.32 -10.32 9.53
N CYS A 107 -5.36 -9.42 9.71
CA CYS A 107 -4.22 -9.31 8.81
C CYS A 107 -3.26 -10.50 8.97
N THR A 108 -2.41 -10.72 7.98
CA THR A 108 -1.41 -11.81 7.98
C THR A 108 -0.03 -11.25 7.76
N ILE A 109 0.94 -11.61 8.61
CA ILE A 109 2.35 -11.29 8.36
C ILE A 109 2.84 -12.15 7.20
N VAL A 110 3.31 -11.49 6.15
CA VAL A 110 3.88 -12.11 4.94
C VAL A 110 5.38 -12.24 5.07
N ALA A 111 6.04 -11.21 5.58
CA ALA A 111 7.48 -11.20 5.80
C ALA A 111 7.83 -10.35 7.03
N ASP A 112 8.90 -10.72 7.73
CA ASP A 112 9.45 -9.98 8.87
C ASP A 112 10.98 -10.03 8.78
N GLY A 113 11.61 -8.88 8.62
CA GLY A 113 13.03 -8.81 8.39
C GLY A 113 13.64 -7.48 8.78
N ARG A 114 14.89 -7.29 8.37
CA ARG A 114 15.66 -6.06 8.61
C ARG A 114 16.22 -5.54 7.30
N THR A 115 16.46 -4.25 7.25
CA THR A 115 17.16 -3.60 6.16
C THR A 115 18.29 -2.73 6.70
N ASP A 116 19.17 -2.23 5.85
CA ASP A 116 20.30 -1.38 6.27
C ASP A 116 19.85 -0.01 6.84
N TRP A 117 18.60 0.36 6.61
CA TRP A 117 18.03 1.65 6.99
C TRP A 117 16.83 1.57 7.96
N THR A 118 16.45 0.36 8.36
CA THR A 118 15.47 0.13 9.43
C THR A 118 15.78 -1.13 10.21
N ASP A 119 15.67 -1.07 11.53
CA ASP A 119 15.90 -2.22 12.42
C ASP A 119 14.88 -3.32 12.20
N ARG A 120 13.70 -3.01 11.76
CA ARG A 120 12.65 -3.96 11.46
C ARG A 120 11.74 -3.47 10.35
N TRP A 121 11.48 -4.35 9.39
CA TRP A 121 10.53 -4.17 8.30
C TRP A 121 9.59 -5.36 8.29
N VAL A 122 8.29 -5.12 8.38
CA VAL A 122 7.29 -6.17 8.37
C VAL A 122 6.32 -5.93 7.21
N THR A 123 6.22 -6.88 6.29
CA THR A 123 5.19 -6.86 5.25
C THR A 123 3.96 -7.60 5.74
N VAL A 124 2.83 -6.94 5.76
CA VAL A 124 1.54 -7.45 6.26
C VAL A 124 0.52 -7.38 5.14
N ALA A 125 -0.24 -8.45 4.94
CA ALA A 125 -1.42 -8.46 4.09
C ALA A 125 -2.66 -8.14 4.93
N ASP A 126 -3.49 -7.22 4.49
CA ASP A 126 -4.81 -7.01 5.02
C ASP A 126 -5.77 -8.18 4.64
N PRO A 127 -7.01 -8.22 5.13
CA PRO A 127 -7.94 -9.29 4.80
C PRO A 127 -8.25 -9.40 3.29
N THR A 128 -8.17 -8.31 2.53
CA THR A 128 -8.37 -8.30 1.08
C THR A 128 -7.15 -8.80 0.31
N GLY A 129 -5.98 -8.81 0.95
CA GLY A 129 -4.69 -9.19 0.38
C GLY A 129 -3.81 -8.03 -0.05
N THR A 130 -4.23 -6.78 0.20
CA THR A 130 -3.39 -5.60 0.00
C THR A 130 -2.20 -5.62 0.96
N LEU A 131 -1.00 -5.38 0.42
CA LEU A 131 0.23 -5.42 1.21
C LEU A 131 0.59 -4.05 1.79
N PHE A 132 0.97 -4.07 3.06
CA PHE A 132 1.51 -2.92 3.78
C PHE A 132 2.92 -3.24 4.28
N ASP A 133 3.88 -2.38 3.95
CA ASP A 133 5.23 -2.43 4.51
C ASP A 133 5.27 -1.54 5.76
N MET A 134 5.41 -2.17 6.91
CA MET A 134 5.31 -1.51 8.22
C MET A 134 6.68 -1.37 8.85
N PHE A 135 6.98 -0.19 9.39
CA PHE A 135 8.22 0.06 10.13
C PHE A 135 8.02 1.13 11.21
N GLU A 136 8.92 1.13 12.19
CA GLU A 136 8.85 2.05 13.32
C GLU A 136 9.55 3.39 13.03
N ASP A 137 8.92 4.46 13.44
CA ASP A 137 9.50 5.80 13.53
C ASP A 137 8.99 6.46 14.80
N ALA A 138 9.75 6.36 15.89
CA ALA A 138 9.39 6.89 17.20
C ALA A 138 9.26 8.43 17.24
N THR A 139 9.58 9.13 16.15
CA THR A 139 9.35 10.58 16.04
C THR A 139 7.91 10.92 15.68
N ILE A 140 7.13 9.94 15.24
CA ILE A 140 5.72 10.10 14.93
C ILE A 140 4.92 10.17 16.23
N PRO A 141 3.99 11.14 16.39
CA PRO A 141 3.13 11.18 17.57
C PRO A 141 2.27 9.92 17.72
N VAL A 142 2.05 9.47 18.96
CA VAL A 142 1.15 8.37 19.26
C VAL A 142 -0.25 8.63 18.70
N GLY A 143 -0.86 7.63 18.09
CA GLY A 143 -2.15 7.75 17.41
C GLY A 143 -2.07 8.42 16.05
N GLU A 144 -0.90 8.46 15.43
CA GLU A 144 -0.67 8.89 14.06
C GLU A 144 0.17 7.87 13.30
N SER A 145 0.06 7.88 11.98
CA SER A 145 0.93 7.16 11.07
C SER A 145 1.45 8.08 9.97
N ARG A 146 2.39 7.61 9.17
CA ARG A 146 2.91 8.36 8.02
C ARG A 146 3.01 7.47 6.80
N MET A 147 2.36 7.87 5.72
CA MET A 147 2.63 7.30 4.41
C MET A 147 4.05 7.67 3.99
N ARG A 148 4.85 6.66 3.63
CA ARG A 148 6.28 6.84 3.33
C ARG A 148 6.64 6.53 1.89
N HIS A 149 6.20 5.39 1.38
CA HIS A 149 6.59 4.95 0.04
C HIS A 149 5.53 4.06 -0.60
N LEU A 150 5.73 3.82 -1.87
CA LEU A 150 5.12 2.78 -2.64
C LEU A 150 6.23 1.84 -3.12
N ARG A 151 6.13 0.54 -2.78
CA ARG A 151 7.05 -0.46 -3.31
C ARG A 151 6.57 -0.94 -4.68
N ILE A 152 7.50 -0.94 -5.64
CA ILE A 152 7.24 -1.37 -7.01
C ILE A 152 8.33 -2.37 -7.39
N THR A 153 7.93 -3.54 -7.88
CA THR A 153 8.84 -4.50 -8.48
C THR A 153 8.96 -4.23 -9.98
N ILE A 154 10.16 -4.16 -10.46
CA ILE A 154 10.51 -3.89 -11.86
C ILE A 154 11.48 -4.95 -12.38
N THR A 155 11.52 -5.16 -13.70
CA THR A 155 12.41 -6.13 -14.32
C THR A 155 13.84 -5.63 -14.48
N ASP A 156 14.02 -4.31 -14.68
CA ASP A 156 15.30 -3.69 -14.97
C ASP A 156 15.34 -2.26 -14.41
N LEU A 157 16.22 -2.07 -13.43
CA LEU A 157 16.40 -0.79 -12.76
C LEU A 157 16.94 0.29 -13.70
N GLU A 158 17.93 -0.07 -14.52
CA GLU A 158 18.58 0.91 -15.42
C GLU A 158 17.67 1.38 -16.54
N THR A 159 16.73 0.53 -16.96
CA THR A 159 15.67 0.91 -17.91
C THR A 159 14.59 1.77 -17.26
N SER A 160 14.24 1.47 -16.02
CA SER A 160 13.11 2.14 -15.32
C SER A 160 13.50 3.52 -14.75
N LEU A 161 14.71 3.67 -14.22
CA LEU A 161 15.17 4.92 -13.58
C LEU A 161 15.06 6.17 -14.47
N PRO A 162 15.44 6.15 -15.76
CA PRO A 162 15.29 7.31 -16.62
C PRO A 162 13.85 7.81 -16.74
N TRP A 163 12.89 6.87 -16.77
CA TRP A 163 11.47 7.21 -16.81
C TRP A 163 11.01 7.92 -15.54
N TYR A 164 11.34 7.36 -14.35
CA TYR A 164 11.02 8.00 -13.07
C TYR A 164 11.67 9.37 -12.92
N ARG A 165 12.95 9.51 -13.30
CA ARG A 165 13.64 10.80 -13.33
C ARG A 165 12.96 11.80 -14.27
N GLY A 166 12.48 11.34 -15.43
CA GLY A 166 11.77 12.16 -16.41
C GLY A 166 10.46 12.77 -15.91
N ILE A 167 9.82 12.16 -14.93
CA ILE A 167 8.61 12.67 -14.26
C ILE A 167 8.89 13.34 -12.91
N GLY A 168 10.18 13.59 -12.58
CA GLY A 168 10.58 14.41 -11.45
C GLY A 168 10.98 13.65 -10.18
N PHE A 169 11.16 12.33 -10.23
CA PHE A 169 11.73 11.58 -9.10
C PHE A 169 13.25 11.70 -9.08
N GLU A 170 13.81 11.71 -7.88
CA GLU A 170 15.25 11.67 -7.65
C GLU A 170 15.64 10.36 -6.98
N GLU A 171 16.76 9.78 -7.40
CA GLU A 171 17.35 8.63 -6.74
C GLU A 171 18.02 9.10 -5.44
N VAL A 172 17.48 8.69 -4.29
CA VAL A 172 17.98 9.11 -2.98
C VAL A 172 18.93 8.09 -2.35
N ALA A 173 18.79 6.81 -2.72
CA ALA A 173 19.67 5.74 -2.26
C ALA A 173 19.60 4.53 -3.21
N ARG A 174 20.65 3.71 -3.19
CA ARG A 174 20.70 2.42 -3.87
C ARG A 174 21.35 1.40 -2.94
N HIS A 175 20.68 0.27 -2.79
CA HIS A 175 21.16 -0.86 -2.00
C HIS A 175 21.15 -2.12 -2.84
N GLU A 176 22.20 -2.92 -2.73
CA GLU A 176 22.25 -4.26 -3.29
C GLU A 176 22.02 -5.26 -2.14
N TRP A 177 20.92 -5.98 -2.21
CA TRP A 177 20.60 -6.97 -1.19
C TRP A 177 20.96 -8.37 -1.67
N THR A 178 21.60 -9.12 -0.79
CA THR A 178 21.92 -10.54 -1.00
C THR A 178 20.74 -11.46 -0.65
N SER A 179 19.68 -10.92 -0.04
CA SER A 179 18.47 -11.64 0.33
C SER A 179 17.27 -10.71 0.25
N GLY A 180 16.15 -11.23 -0.26
CA GLY A 180 14.85 -10.57 -0.29
C GLY A 180 13.90 -11.00 0.84
N ALA A 181 14.39 -11.71 1.86
CA ALA A 181 13.56 -12.28 2.92
C ALA A 181 12.68 -11.25 3.64
N HIS A 182 13.16 -10.01 3.78
CA HIS A 182 12.40 -8.90 4.41
C HIS A 182 11.15 -8.47 3.61
N VAL A 183 11.06 -8.83 2.34
CA VAL A 183 9.88 -8.61 1.48
C VAL A 183 9.22 -9.93 1.04
N GLY A 184 9.58 -11.07 1.67
CA GLY A 184 8.98 -12.36 1.40
C GLY A 184 9.56 -13.10 0.19
N VAL A 185 10.71 -12.66 -0.33
CA VAL A 185 11.45 -13.40 -1.38
C VAL A 185 12.41 -14.35 -0.70
N GLU A 186 12.12 -15.65 -0.76
CA GLU A 186 13.06 -16.67 -0.35
C GLU A 186 14.26 -16.69 -1.33
N GLN A 187 15.46 -16.89 -0.78
CA GLN A 187 16.65 -17.04 -1.61
C GLN A 187 16.46 -18.34 -2.41
N ALA A 188 16.37 -18.25 -3.73
CA ALA A 188 16.43 -19.43 -4.57
C ALA A 188 17.79 -20.10 -4.30
N ASP A 189 17.76 -21.37 -3.92
CA ASP A 189 18.96 -22.17 -3.75
C ASP A 189 19.77 -22.11 -5.05
N ALA A 190 21.01 -21.57 -4.95
CA ALA A 190 21.92 -21.38 -6.06
C ALA A 190 22.53 -22.71 -6.53
#